data_eb75d5f7ad0d03e8a460905a0b1c71e6
#
_entry.id   eb75d5f7ad0d03e8a460905a0b1c71e6
#
_cell.length_a   1.000
_cell.length_b   1.000
_cell.length_c   1.000
_cell.angle_alpha   90.00
_cell.angle_beta   90.00
_cell.angle_gamma   90.00
#
_symmetry.space_group_name_H-M   'P 1'
#
loop_
_entity.id
_entity.type
_entity.pdbx_description
1 polymer ?
#
loop_
_entity_poly.entity_id
_entity_poly.type
_entity_poly.pdbx_seq_one_letter_code
_entity_poly.pdbx_strand_id
1 'polypeptide(L)'
;MINIKKLSIIALVLLLIGVVGSLFTFSQVTNKETNTEEKSISDEVTDVEVISDNAAVEIIPTTGTETSVELVSKGVDVSKLNFSADVEGKKLAITLKDKRSFSFGFQIQSLHLKVYVPEKSYKSFVVKSDNGKVQMAELEIKNLNVESQNGRVELKDIISEKVEVKSANGKVDLNNVEGNLIGSSNNGKISLVTKDLDRNIQLESDNGKIMITTDKEPTNTTFDVHVDNGKIDILNKYEGNVVIGKGENLVKLETNNGKIEITK
;
A
#
# COMPACT_ATOMS: atom_id res chain seq x y z
N MET A 1 -2.70 62.38 -7.74
CA MET A 1 -3.24 61.64 -6.59
C MET A 1 -4.13 60.52 -7.06
N ILE A 2 -3.82 59.29 -6.74
CA ILE A 2 -4.65 58.11 -7.06
C ILE A 2 -5.91 58.20 -6.21
N ASN A 3 -7.08 58.16 -6.86
CA ASN A 3 -8.35 58.25 -6.15
C ASN A 3 -8.63 56.91 -5.44
N ILE A 4 -8.44 56.88 -4.11
CA ILE A 4 -8.59 55.70 -3.26
C ILE A 4 -9.93 55.00 -3.46
N LYS A 5 -11.02 55.79 -3.65
CA LYS A 5 -12.34 55.21 -3.91
C LYS A 5 -12.41 54.43 -5.21
N LYS A 6 -11.76 54.90 -6.29
CA LYS A 6 -11.70 54.16 -7.55
C LYS A 6 -10.86 52.89 -7.41
N LEU A 7 -9.76 52.95 -6.67
CA LEU A 7 -8.91 51.79 -6.40
C LEU A 7 -9.65 50.72 -5.59
N SER A 8 -10.39 51.12 -4.58
CA SER A 8 -11.21 50.19 -3.75
C SER A 8 -12.32 49.52 -4.56
N ILE A 9 -12.96 50.25 -5.51
CA ILE A 9 -13.98 49.66 -6.40
C ILE A 9 -13.35 48.66 -7.35
N ILE A 10 -12.17 48.95 -7.91
CA ILE A 10 -11.45 48.01 -8.79
C ILE A 10 -11.07 46.74 -8.00
N ALA A 11 -10.54 46.89 -6.78
CA ALA A 11 -10.19 45.76 -5.93
C ALA A 11 -11.39 44.89 -5.59
N LEU A 12 -12.56 45.52 -5.28
CA LEU A 12 -13.81 44.79 -5.02
C LEU A 12 -14.30 44.02 -6.24
N VAL A 13 -14.24 44.61 -7.43
CA VAL A 13 -14.63 43.96 -8.69
C VAL A 13 -13.70 42.75 -8.98
N LEU A 14 -12.40 42.91 -8.81
CA LEU A 14 -11.44 41.79 -9.00
C LEU A 14 -11.67 40.68 -8.00
N LEU A 15 -11.98 41.01 -6.74
CA LEU A 15 -12.33 40.03 -5.71
C LEU A 15 -13.61 39.27 -6.07
N LEU A 16 -14.67 39.97 -6.53
CA LEU A 16 -15.91 39.33 -6.98
C LEU A 16 -15.68 38.42 -8.18
N ILE A 17 -14.89 38.85 -9.17
CA ILE A 17 -14.53 38.02 -10.33
C ILE A 17 -13.74 36.77 -9.86
N GLY A 18 -12.82 36.94 -8.90
CA GLY A 18 -12.07 35.83 -8.31
C GLY A 18 -12.96 34.83 -7.59
N VAL A 19 -13.92 35.30 -6.78
CA VAL A 19 -14.87 34.43 -6.06
C VAL A 19 -15.81 33.71 -7.04
N VAL A 20 -16.42 34.42 -8.00
CA VAL A 20 -17.29 33.79 -8.99
C VAL A 20 -16.51 32.82 -9.87
N GLY A 21 -15.31 33.18 -10.31
CA GLY A 21 -14.43 32.31 -11.08
C GLY A 21 -14.04 31.06 -10.28
N SER A 22 -13.72 31.18 -8.98
CA SER A 22 -13.38 30.05 -8.13
C SER A 22 -14.57 29.10 -7.92
N LEU A 23 -15.77 29.63 -7.70
CA LEU A 23 -17.01 28.83 -7.55
C LEU A 23 -17.33 28.08 -8.85
N PHE A 24 -17.18 28.73 -10.00
CA PHE A 24 -17.40 28.08 -11.30
C PHE A 24 -16.36 26.95 -11.54
N THR A 25 -15.09 27.24 -11.29
CA THR A 25 -14.02 26.25 -11.41
C THR A 25 -14.22 25.08 -10.44
N PHE A 26 -14.61 25.37 -9.20
CA PHE A 26 -14.88 24.35 -8.18
C PHE A 26 -16.04 23.44 -8.60
N SER A 27 -17.12 24.00 -9.14
CA SER A 27 -18.26 23.23 -9.66
C SER A 27 -17.86 22.31 -10.81
N GLN A 28 -17.00 22.74 -11.72
CA GLN A 28 -16.49 21.90 -12.82
C GLN A 28 -15.55 20.78 -12.33
N VAL A 29 -14.80 21.03 -11.27
CA VAL A 29 -13.87 20.06 -10.68
C VAL A 29 -14.63 18.95 -9.94
N THR A 30 -15.76 19.27 -9.30
CA THR A 30 -16.55 18.30 -8.50
C THR A 30 -17.49 17.42 -9.31
N ASN A 31 -17.94 17.87 -10.49
CA ASN A 31 -18.91 17.16 -11.35
C ASN A 31 -18.25 16.28 -12.43
N LYS A 32 -17.13 15.63 -12.13
CA LYS A 32 -16.51 14.72 -13.10
C LYS A 32 -17.20 13.36 -13.10
N GLU A 33 -17.41 12.85 -14.32
CA GLU A 33 -18.00 11.53 -14.54
C GLU A 33 -17.15 10.43 -13.88
N THR A 34 -17.85 9.48 -13.28
CA THR A 34 -17.26 8.23 -12.78
C THR A 34 -17.56 7.15 -13.79
N ASN A 35 -16.54 6.51 -14.30
CA ASN A 35 -16.65 5.36 -15.18
C ASN A 35 -16.25 4.12 -14.42
N THR A 36 -17.01 3.05 -14.59
CA THR A 36 -16.73 1.74 -14.01
C THR A 36 -16.65 0.72 -15.13
N GLU A 37 -15.57 -0.04 -15.15
CA GLU A 37 -15.40 -1.19 -16.03
C GLU A 37 -15.23 -2.44 -15.15
N GLU A 38 -16.04 -3.47 -15.38
CA GLU A 38 -16.02 -4.70 -14.62
C GLU A 38 -15.77 -5.89 -15.55
N LYS A 39 -14.96 -6.84 -15.08
CA LYS A 39 -14.68 -8.12 -15.75
C LYS A 39 -14.91 -9.25 -14.77
N SER A 40 -15.84 -10.16 -15.10
CA SER A 40 -16.09 -11.38 -14.35
C SER A 40 -15.27 -12.53 -14.93
N ILE A 41 -14.67 -13.32 -14.06
CA ILE A 41 -13.80 -14.45 -14.38
C ILE A 41 -14.40 -15.68 -13.71
N SER A 42 -14.91 -16.60 -14.53
CA SER A 42 -15.49 -17.87 -14.08
C SER A 42 -14.46 -19.02 -14.03
N ASP A 43 -13.26 -18.78 -14.57
CA ASP A 43 -12.18 -19.76 -14.54
C ASP A 43 -11.67 -19.98 -13.10
N GLU A 44 -11.20 -21.20 -12.84
CA GLU A 44 -10.53 -21.50 -11.57
C GLU A 44 -9.17 -20.81 -11.51
N VAL A 45 -9.04 -19.82 -10.63
CA VAL A 45 -7.80 -19.05 -10.41
C VAL A 45 -7.13 -19.50 -9.12
N THR A 46 -5.84 -19.86 -9.17
CA THR A 46 -5.01 -20.17 -8.00
C THR A 46 -3.84 -19.18 -7.83
N ASP A 47 -3.45 -18.53 -8.91
CA ASP A 47 -2.36 -17.57 -8.96
C ASP A 47 -2.89 -16.24 -9.51
N VAL A 48 -2.58 -15.13 -8.83
CA VAL A 48 -3.04 -13.78 -9.22
C VAL A 48 -1.84 -12.86 -9.34
N GLU A 49 -1.73 -12.16 -10.46
CA GLU A 49 -0.76 -11.09 -10.67
C GLU A 49 -1.48 -9.80 -11.01
N VAL A 50 -1.16 -8.73 -10.26
CA VAL A 50 -1.69 -7.38 -10.48
C VAL A 50 -0.53 -6.43 -10.73
N ILE A 51 -0.56 -5.73 -11.87
CA ILE A 51 0.41 -4.69 -12.22
C ILE A 51 -0.35 -3.39 -12.47
N SER A 52 -0.06 -2.35 -11.68
CA SER A 52 -0.76 -1.07 -11.77
C SER A 52 0.21 0.11 -11.68
N ASP A 53 0.07 1.10 -12.55
CA ASP A 53 0.89 2.31 -12.52
C ASP A 53 0.41 3.31 -11.44
N ASN A 54 -0.86 3.72 -11.48
CA ASN A 54 -1.35 4.87 -10.70
C ASN A 54 -2.69 4.63 -9.96
N ALA A 55 -3.14 3.38 -9.83
CA ALA A 55 -4.38 3.09 -9.13
C ALA A 55 -4.14 2.69 -7.67
N ALA A 56 -5.10 3.01 -6.81
CA ALA A 56 -5.24 2.29 -5.57
C ALA A 56 -5.72 0.86 -5.87
N VAL A 57 -4.96 -0.14 -5.42
CA VAL A 57 -5.25 -1.56 -5.61
C VAL A 57 -5.81 -2.13 -4.33
N GLU A 58 -6.96 -2.76 -4.41
CA GLU A 58 -7.62 -3.41 -3.28
C GLU A 58 -7.99 -4.85 -3.66
N ILE A 59 -7.49 -5.81 -2.88
CA ILE A 59 -7.86 -7.23 -3.03
C ILE A 59 -8.85 -7.56 -1.91
N ILE A 60 -10.04 -7.97 -2.29
CA ILE A 60 -11.20 -8.12 -1.41
C ILE A 60 -11.70 -9.57 -1.47
N PRO A 61 -11.69 -10.30 -0.35
CA PRO A 61 -12.32 -11.60 -0.30
C PRO A 61 -13.84 -11.49 -0.47
N THR A 62 -14.44 -12.48 -1.12
CA THR A 62 -15.89 -12.56 -1.32
C THR A 62 -16.39 -13.98 -1.08
N THR A 63 -17.60 -14.09 -0.56
CA THR A 63 -18.32 -15.37 -0.42
C THR A 63 -18.84 -15.91 -1.76
N GLY A 64 -18.73 -15.12 -2.85
CA GLY A 64 -19.03 -15.57 -4.21
C GLY A 64 -18.06 -16.64 -4.71
N THR A 65 -18.41 -17.31 -5.81
CA THR A 65 -17.59 -18.38 -6.42
C THR A 65 -16.72 -17.88 -7.56
N GLU A 66 -17.01 -16.70 -8.08
CA GLU A 66 -16.30 -16.09 -9.22
C GLU A 66 -15.38 -14.97 -8.77
N THR A 67 -14.28 -14.81 -9.50
CA THR A 67 -13.41 -13.64 -9.34
C THR A 67 -13.95 -12.50 -10.20
N SER A 68 -14.02 -11.28 -9.68
CA SER A 68 -14.31 -10.10 -10.49
C SER A 68 -13.28 -9.00 -10.30
N VAL A 69 -13.07 -8.22 -11.36
CA VAL A 69 -12.12 -7.11 -11.38
C VAL A 69 -12.86 -5.85 -11.78
N GLU A 70 -12.89 -4.88 -10.89
CA GLU A 70 -13.58 -3.60 -11.07
C GLU A 70 -12.57 -2.47 -11.17
N LEU A 71 -12.55 -1.75 -12.28
CA LEU A 71 -11.81 -0.50 -12.45
C LEU A 71 -12.77 0.68 -12.31
N VAL A 72 -12.62 1.45 -11.26
CA VAL A 72 -13.37 2.70 -11.03
C VAL A 72 -12.46 3.88 -11.34
N SER A 73 -12.84 4.71 -12.30
CA SER A 73 -12.11 5.91 -12.69
C SER A 73 -12.98 7.15 -12.55
N LYS A 74 -12.46 8.19 -11.91
CA LYS A 74 -13.13 9.48 -11.76
C LYS A 74 -12.28 10.59 -12.33
N GLY A 75 -12.84 11.35 -13.25
CA GLY A 75 -12.16 12.48 -13.88
C GLY A 75 -10.94 12.08 -14.73
N VAL A 76 -10.88 10.85 -15.16
CA VAL A 76 -9.79 10.27 -15.95
C VAL A 76 -10.28 10.02 -17.36
N ASP A 77 -9.44 10.34 -18.35
CA ASP A 77 -9.67 9.96 -19.74
C ASP A 77 -9.38 8.46 -19.92
N VAL A 78 -10.44 7.65 -19.92
CA VAL A 78 -10.32 6.17 -20.00
C VAL A 78 -9.66 5.69 -21.28
N SER A 79 -9.69 6.47 -22.38
CA SER A 79 -9.02 6.13 -23.63
C SER A 79 -7.51 6.03 -23.51
N LYS A 80 -6.93 6.64 -22.48
CA LYS A 80 -5.50 6.59 -22.14
C LYS A 80 -5.13 5.49 -21.14
N LEU A 81 -6.10 4.75 -20.67
CA LEU A 81 -5.88 3.59 -19.83
C LEU A 81 -5.79 2.32 -20.71
N ASN A 82 -4.86 1.45 -20.37
CA ASN A 82 -4.84 0.10 -20.90
C ASN A 82 -5.11 -0.85 -19.74
N PHE A 83 -6.36 -1.32 -19.66
CA PHE A 83 -6.83 -2.25 -18.65
C PHE A 83 -7.11 -3.61 -19.25
N SER A 84 -6.47 -4.64 -18.71
CA SER A 84 -6.74 -6.03 -19.05
C SER A 84 -6.83 -6.88 -17.77
N ALA A 85 -7.62 -7.96 -17.87
CA ALA A 85 -7.69 -9.03 -16.89
C ALA A 85 -7.89 -10.33 -17.67
N ASP A 86 -6.82 -11.10 -17.81
CA ASP A 86 -6.72 -12.25 -18.68
C ASP A 86 -6.33 -13.48 -17.86
N VAL A 87 -6.92 -14.64 -18.16
CA VAL A 87 -6.59 -15.89 -17.50
C VAL A 87 -5.78 -16.78 -18.44
N GLU A 88 -4.63 -17.22 -17.97
CA GLU A 88 -3.78 -18.19 -18.63
C GLU A 88 -3.56 -19.40 -17.73
N GLY A 89 -4.21 -20.52 -18.07
CA GLY A 89 -4.27 -21.68 -17.20
C GLY A 89 -5.03 -21.39 -15.90
N LYS A 90 -4.34 -21.35 -14.77
CA LYS A 90 -4.90 -20.98 -13.46
C LYS A 90 -4.35 -19.64 -12.94
N LYS A 91 -3.66 -18.89 -13.78
CA LYS A 91 -3.10 -17.59 -13.45
C LYS A 91 -3.98 -16.47 -14.03
N LEU A 92 -4.50 -15.61 -13.17
CA LEU A 92 -5.14 -14.36 -13.55
C LEU A 92 -4.07 -13.25 -13.58
N ALA A 93 -3.90 -12.64 -14.74
CA ALA A 93 -3.02 -11.49 -14.95
C ALA A 93 -3.86 -10.23 -15.16
N ILE A 94 -3.75 -9.28 -14.22
CA ILE A 94 -4.44 -7.99 -14.26
C ILE A 94 -3.40 -6.92 -14.52
N THR A 95 -3.61 -6.13 -15.58
CA THR A 95 -2.70 -5.03 -15.94
C THR A 95 -3.49 -3.75 -16.10
N LEU A 96 -3.04 -2.70 -15.42
CA LEU A 96 -3.55 -1.34 -15.59
C LEU A 96 -2.39 -0.39 -15.87
N LYS A 97 -2.22 -0.01 -17.13
CA LYS A 97 -1.22 0.96 -17.57
C LYS A 97 -1.86 2.31 -17.84
N ASP A 98 -1.24 3.35 -17.33
CA ASP A 98 -1.68 4.73 -17.47
C ASP A 98 -0.75 5.49 -18.42
N LYS A 99 -1.21 5.71 -19.64
CA LYS A 99 -0.47 6.41 -20.71
C LYS A 99 -0.63 7.94 -20.67
N ARG A 100 -1.23 8.48 -19.60
CA ARG A 100 -1.43 9.93 -19.50
C ARG A 100 -0.09 10.64 -19.33
N SER A 101 0.11 11.69 -20.13
CA SER A 101 1.20 12.64 -19.90
C SER A 101 0.84 13.56 -18.74
N PHE A 102 1.85 14.13 -18.09
CA PHE A 102 1.67 15.13 -17.05
C PHE A 102 0.83 16.30 -17.58
N SER A 103 -0.26 16.61 -16.90
CA SER A 103 -1.14 17.74 -17.23
C SER A 103 -1.02 18.83 -16.17
N PHE A 104 -0.76 20.06 -16.59
CA PHE A 104 -0.81 21.22 -15.70
C PHE A 104 -2.26 21.54 -15.35
N GLY A 105 -2.58 21.65 -14.06
CA GLY A 105 -3.88 22.07 -13.55
C GLY A 105 -4.33 21.25 -12.34
N PHE A 106 -5.18 21.84 -11.49
CA PHE A 106 -5.84 21.16 -10.39
C PHE A 106 -6.93 20.23 -10.95
N GLN A 107 -6.61 18.95 -11.08
CA GLN A 107 -7.59 17.95 -11.48
C GLN A 107 -7.72 16.91 -10.36
N ILE A 108 -8.93 16.79 -9.82
CA ILE A 108 -9.25 15.66 -8.92
C ILE A 108 -9.46 14.43 -9.82
N GLN A 109 -8.51 13.53 -9.78
CA GLN A 109 -8.54 12.28 -10.52
C GLN A 109 -8.31 11.14 -9.54
N SER A 110 -9.05 10.06 -9.67
CA SER A 110 -8.81 8.84 -8.92
C SER A 110 -8.99 7.60 -9.79
N LEU A 111 -8.14 6.62 -9.56
CA LEU A 111 -8.22 5.29 -10.13
C LEU A 111 -8.23 4.28 -8.98
N HIS A 112 -9.22 3.41 -8.96
CA HIS A 112 -9.34 2.32 -8.01
C HIS A 112 -9.49 1.02 -8.79
N LEU A 113 -8.62 0.09 -8.53
CA LEU A 113 -8.63 -1.25 -9.07
C LEU A 113 -8.98 -2.21 -7.93
N LYS A 114 -10.20 -2.73 -7.94
CA LYS A 114 -10.67 -3.68 -6.96
C LYS A 114 -10.71 -5.07 -7.58
N VAL A 115 -10.16 -6.03 -6.87
CA VAL A 115 -10.14 -7.43 -7.28
C VAL A 115 -10.88 -8.23 -6.20
N TYR A 116 -12.07 -8.67 -6.53
CA TYR A 116 -12.87 -9.52 -5.66
C TYR A 116 -12.49 -10.98 -5.91
N VAL A 117 -12.09 -11.67 -4.88
CA VAL A 117 -11.60 -13.05 -4.99
C VAL A 117 -12.37 -13.97 -4.05
N PRO A 118 -12.81 -15.18 -4.48
CA PRO A 118 -13.44 -16.15 -3.60
C PRO A 118 -12.59 -16.47 -2.36
N GLU A 119 -13.27 -16.67 -1.22
CA GLU A 119 -12.63 -17.12 0.00
C GLU A 119 -12.12 -18.56 -0.15
N LYS A 120 -10.82 -18.69 -0.39
CA LYS A 120 -10.10 -19.97 -0.50
C LYS A 120 -8.60 -19.75 -0.32
N SER A 121 -7.83 -20.84 -0.22
CA SER A 121 -6.37 -20.79 -0.25
C SER A 121 -5.86 -20.57 -1.68
N TYR A 122 -4.98 -19.58 -1.84
CA TYR A 122 -4.30 -19.26 -3.10
C TYR A 122 -2.85 -19.72 -3.06
N LYS A 123 -2.34 -20.15 -4.22
CA LYS A 123 -0.94 -20.56 -4.34
C LYS A 123 0.00 -19.35 -4.37
N SER A 124 -0.35 -18.30 -5.09
CA SER A 124 0.49 -17.12 -5.25
C SER A 124 -0.32 -15.86 -5.51
N PHE A 125 0.08 -14.77 -4.86
CA PHE A 125 -0.28 -13.42 -5.24
C PHE A 125 0.98 -12.58 -5.46
N VAL A 126 1.02 -11.88 -6.59
CA VAL A 126 2.04 -10.88 -6.92
C VAL A 126 1.34 -9.57 -7.23
N VAL A 127 1.60 -8.53 -6.43
CA VAL A 127 1.03 -7.20 -6.64
C VAL A 127 2.15 -6.20 -6.83
N LYS A 128 2.17 -5.50 -7.96
CA LYS A 128 3.14 -4.45 -8.26
C LYS A 128 2.42 -3.14 -8.56
N SER A 129 2.79 -2.09 -7.84
CA SER A 129 2.20 -0.75 -8.00
C SER A 129 3.30 0.31 -8.05
N ASP A 130 3.26 1.19 -9.04
CA ASP A 130 4.18 2.31 -9.07
C ASP A 130 3.72 3.42 -8.12
N ASN A 131 2.46 3.84 -8.23
CA ASN A 131 1.90 4.89 -7.40
C ASN A 131 0.47 4.52 -6.98
N GLY A 132 0.23 4.48 -5.71
CA GLY A 132 -1.08 4.16 -5.20
C GLY A 132 -1.00 3.30 -3.95
N LYS A 133 -2.10 3.21 -3.24
CA LYS A 133 -2.23 2.35 -2.08
C LYS A 133 -2.45 0.91 -2.55
N VAL A 134 -1.73 -0.04 -1.96
CA VAL A 134 -2.04 -1.48 -2.07
C VAL A 134 -2.65 -1.92 -0.75
N GLN A 135 -3.83 -2.49 -0.80
CA GLN A 135 -4.57 -2.98 0.36
C GLN A 135 -5.03 -4.41 0.14
N MET A 136 -4.71 -5.29 1.08
CA MET A 136 -5.14 -6.69 1.08
C MET A 136 -5.54 -7.10 2.49
N ALA A 137 -6.65 -7.78 2.64
CA ALA A 137 -7.12 -8.22 3.94
C ALA A 137 -7.82 -9.58 3.88
N GLU A 138 -7.71 -10.35 4.97
CA GLU A 138 -8.47 -11.58 5.22
C GLU A 138 -8.27 -12.65 4.13
N LEU A 139 -7.01 -12.89 3.74
CA LEU A 139 -6.65 -13.80 2.66
C LEU A 139 -5.72 -14.92 3.16
N GLU A 140 -5.91 -16.11 2.61
CA GLU A 140 -5.01 -17.24 2.75
C GLU A 140 -4.22 -17.45 1.46
N ILE A 141 -2.91 -17.20 1.49
CA ILE A 141 -2.03 -17.18 0.30
C ILE A 141 -0.72 -17.84 0.64
N LYS A 142 -0.38 -18.93 -0.03
CA LYS A 142 0.87 -19.64 0.23
C LYS A 142 2.11 -18.75 0.03
N ASN A 143 2.20 -18.03 -1.09
CA ASN A 143 3.29 -17.11 -1.39
C ASN A 143 2.73 -15.73 -1.77
N LEU A 144 3.00 -14.72 -0.97
CA LEU A 144 2.61 -13.34 -1.23
C LEU A 144 3.83 -12.47 -1.52
N ASN A 145 3.81 -11.77 -2.66
CA ASN A 145 4.80 -10.75 -3.00
C ASN A 145 4.10 -9.44 -3.33
N VAL A 146 4.45 -8.37 -2.62
CA VAL A 146 3.92 -7.01 -2.85
C VAL A 146 5.06 -6.04 -3.04
N GLU A 147 5.09 -5.36 -4.18
CA GLU A 147 6.06 -4.32 -4.51
C GLU A 147 5.35 -2.99 -4.78
N SER A 148 5.82 -1.90 -4.14
CA SER A 148 5.33 -0.55 -4.38
C SER A 148 6.49 0.44 -4.54
N GLN A 149 6.41 1.34 -5.52
CA GLN A 149 7.42 2.40 -5.66
C GLN A 149 7.13 3.58 -4.71
N ASN A 150 5.91 4.14 -4.78
CA ASN A 150 5.58 5.37 -4.04
C ASN A 150 4.26 5.29 -3.27
N GLY A 151 3.74 4.10 -3.04
CA GLY A 151 2.47 3.89 -2.40
C GLY A 151 2.59 3.32 -1.00
N ARG A 152 1.50 3.41 -0.25
CA ARG A 152 1.35 2.72 1.02
C ARG A 152 0.94 1.27 0.77
N VAL A 153 1.59 0.34 1.46
CA VAL A 153 1.17 -1.07 1.49
C VAL A 153 0.51 -1.36 2.83
N GLU A 154 -0.71 -1.86 2.81
CA GLU A 154 -1.46 -2.31 3.99
C GLU A 154 -1.87 -3.77 3.82
N LEU A 155 -1.32 -4.64 4.65
CA LEU A 155 -1.69 -6.05 4.73
C LEU A 155 -2.31 -6.31 6.10
N LYS A 156 -3.48 -6.92 6.12
CA LYS A 156 -4.20 -7.21 7.36
C LYS A 156 -4.78 -8.61 7.34
N ASP A 157 -4.61 -9.36 8.45
CA ASP A 157 -5.17 -10.70 8.63
C ASP A 157 -4.83 -11.63 7.45
N ILE A 158 -3.54 -11.73 7.11
CA ILE A 158 -3.01 -12.57 6.04
C ILE A 158 -2.40 -13.83 6.63
N ILE A 159 -2.86 -14.98 6.18
CA ILE A 159 -2.29 -16.29 6.50
C ILE A 159 -1.42 -16.73 5.33
N SER A 160 -0.12 -16.94 5.56
CA SER A 160 0.81 -17.28 4.46
C SER A 160 1.95 -18.18 4.95
N GLU A 161 2.59 -18.91 4.03
CA GLU A 161 3.87 -19.56 4.29
C GLU A 161 5.03 -18.55 4.15
N LYS A 162 4.97 -17.71 3.12
CA LYS A 162 5.97 -16.68 2.84
C LYS A 162 5.34 -15.38 2.39
N VAL A 163 5.72 -14.29 3.05
CA VAL A 163 5.33 -12.92 2.67
C VAL A 163 6.58 -12.12 2.37
N GLU A 164 6.63 -11.49 1.19
CA GLU A 164 7.66 -10.55 0.81
C GLU A 164 7.03 -9.22 0.42
N VAL A 165 7.42 -8.13 1.10
CA VAL A 165 6.89 -6.79 0.85
C VAL A 165 8.04 -5.82 0.64
N LYS A 166 8.03 -5.11 -0.50
CA LYS A 166 9.01 -4.09 -0.83
C LYS A 166 8.35 -2.76 -1.13
N SER A 167 8.89 -1.68 -0.58
CA SER A 167 8.48 -0.32 -0.91
C SER A 167 9.71 0.56 -1.13
N ALA A 168 9.72 1.38 -2.19
CA ALA A 168 10.80 2.35 -2.33
C ALA A 168 10.55 3.59 -1.45
N ASN A 169 9.37 4.22 -1.53
CA ASN A 169 9.09 5.49 -0.84
C ASN A 169 7.72 5.49 -0.12
N GLY A 170 7.34 4.39 0.46
CA GLY A 170 6.03 4.28 1.08
C GLY A 170 6.06 3.68 2.47
N LYS A 171 4.97 3.84 3.18
CA LYS A 171 4.74 3.18 4.46
C LYS A 171 4.29 1.75 4.22
N VAL A 172 4.84 0.81 4.98
CA VAL A 172 4.42 -0.59 5.02
C VAL A 172 3.76 -0.86 6.38
N ASP A 173 2.47 -1.16 6.35
CA ASP A 173 1.67 -1.50 7.53
C ASP A 173 1.24 -2.96 7.44
N LEU A 174 1.72 -3.77 8.36
CA LEU A 174 1.47 -5.20 8.46
C LEU A 174 0.74 -5.47 9.78
N ASN A 175 -0.49 -5.95 9.71
CA ASN A 175 -1.30 -6.24 10.88
C ASN A 175 -1.78 -7.68 10.82
N ASN A 176 -1.35 -8.50 11.78
CA ASN A 176 -1.68 -9.92 11.85
C ASN A 176 -1.35 -10.67 10.54
N VAL A 177 -0.12 -10.48 10.05
CA VAL A 177 0.42 -11.17 8.87
C VAL A 177 1.24 -12.35 9.35
N GLU A 178 0.81 -13.57 9.07
CA GLU A 178 1.44 -14.82 9.50
C GLU A 178 2.44 -15.36 8.47
N GLY A 179 3.31 -16.29 8.88
CA GLY A 179 4.35 -16.94 8.05
C GLY A 179 5.71 -16.27 8.10
N ASN A 180 6.64 -16.74 7.27
CA ASN A 180 7.96 -16.14 7.14
C ASN A 180 7.85 -14.78 6.45
N LEU A 181 8.25 -13.71 7.16
CA LEU A 181 8.07 -12.33 6.70
C LEU A 181 9.39 -11.69 6.31
N ILE A 182 9.45 -11.16 5.10
CA ILE A 182 10.54 -10.31 4.60
C ILE A 182 9.92 -8.98 4.17
N GLY A 183 10.34 -7.88 4.80
CA GLY A 183 9.86 -6.54 4.49
C GLY A 183 11.00 -5.55 4.30
N SER A 184 10.95 -4.74 3.25
CA SER A 184 11.95 -3.69 3.04
C SER A 184 11.34 -2.37 2.58
N SER A 185 11.99 -1.26 2.97
CA SER A 185 11.63 0.09 2.50
C SER A 185 12.89 0.96 2.42
N ASN A 186 13.10 1.65 1.29
CA ASN A 186 14.22 2.59 1.22
C ASN A 186 13.92 3.86 2.05
N ASN A 187 12.74 4.46 1.84
CA ASN A 187 12.36 5.69 2.54
C ASN A 187 10.94 5.57 3.12
N GLY A 188 10.82 4.91 4.24
CA GLY A 188 9.50 4.75 4.83
C GLY A 188 9.51 4.02 6.16
N LYS A 189 8.39 4.13 6.85
CA LYS A 189 8.15 3.40 8.09
C LYS A 189 7.64 2.00 7.79
N ILE A 190 8.21 0.98 8.44
CA ILE A 190 7.65 -0.35 8.51
C ILE A 190 7.00 -0.54 9.88
N SER A 191 5.71 -0.88 9.91
CA SER A 191 4.97 -1.21 11.12
C SER A 191 4.47 -2.63 11.05
N LEU A 192 4.75 -3.41 12.06
CA LEU A 192 4.24 -4.77 12.24
C LEU A 192 3.47 -4.87 13.56
N VAL A 193 2.22 -5.29 13.49
CA VAL A 193 1.43 -5.73 14.65
C VAL A 193 1.24 -7.22 14.53
N THR A 194 1.66 -8.01 15.52
CA THR A 194 1.67 -9.47 15.47
C THR A 194 1.35 -10.11 16.81
N LYS A 195 0.84 -11.33 16.79
CA LYS A 195 0.53 -12.08 18.01
C LYS A 195 1.78 -12.49 18.78
N ASP A 196 2.85 -12.89 18.07
CA ASP A 196 4.12 -13.29 18.65
C ASP A 196 5.30 -13.07 17.69
N LEU A 197 6.50 -13.26 18.18
CA LEU A 197 7.78 -13.11 17.45
C LEU A 197 8.57 -14.42 17.36
N ASP A 198 8.00 -15.55 17.79
CA ASP A 198 8.66 -16.86 17.71
C ASP A 198 8.53 -17.45 16.29
N ARG A 199 8.95 -16.65 15.27
CA ARG A 199 9.00 -16.97 13.84
C ARG A 199 10.06 -16.16 13.12
N ASN A 200 10.37 -16.51 11.87
CA ASN A 200 11.35 -15.77 11.10
C ASN A 200 10.76 -14.46 10.54
N ILE A 201 11.38 -13.34 10.92
CA ILE A 201 11.02 -12.00 10.47
C ILE A 201 12.29 -11.26 10.07
N GLN A 202 12.33 -10.72 8.87
CA GLN A 202 13.39 -9.84 8.40
C GLN A 202 12.79 -8.53 7.93
N LEU A 203 13.12 -7.41 8.59
CA LEU A 203 12.67 -6.07 8.21
C LEU A 203 13.87 -5.14 8.05
N GLU A 204 13.88 -4.41 6.94
CA GLU A 204 14.98 -3.51 6.57
C GLU A 204 14.43 -2.16 6.12
N SER A 205 15.08 -1.07 6.56
CA SER A 205 14.75 0.28 6.07
C SER A 205 16.03 1.12 5.96
N ASP A 206 16.28 1.77 4.82
CA ASP A 206 17.44 2.66 4.72
C ASP A 206 17.20 3.94 5.55
N ASN A 207 16.08 4.61 5.32
CA ASN A 207 15.74 5.88 6.00
C ASN A 207 14.32 5.81 6.58
N GLY A 208 14.20 5.16 7.74
CA GLY A 208 12.89 5.03 8.35
C GLY A 208 12.90 4.33 9.69
N LYS A 209 11.70 4.18 10.24
CA LYS A 209 11.51 3.49 11.52
C LYS A 209 10.96 2.09 11.27
N ILE A 210 11.49 1.12 12.02
CA ILE A 210 10.89 -0.20 12.15
C ILE A 210 10.22 -0.28 13.51
N MET A 211 8.91 -0.46 13.52
CA MET A 211 8.11 -0.56 14.75
C MET A 211 7.36 -1.87 14.76
N ILE A 212 7.55 -2.64 15.80
CA ILE A 212 6.86 -3.91 16.01
C ILE A 212 6.08 -3.82 17.33
N THR A 213 4.80 -4.18 17.27
CA THR A 213 3.97 -4.39 18.46
C THR A 213 3.57 -5.85 18.51
N THR A 214 3.83 -6.52 19.63
CA THR A 214 3.49 -7.93 19.80
C THR A 214 2.60 -8.14 21.03
N ASP A 215 1.68 -9.09 20.95
CA ASP A 215 0.80 -9.42 22.09
C ASP A 215 1.54 -10.20 23.18
N LYS A 216 2.61 -10.93 22.80
CA LYS A 216 3.37 -11.81 23.72
C LYS A 216 4.85 -11.52 23.64
N GLU A 217 5.53 -11.66 24.77
CA GLU A 217 7.00 -11.69 24.78
C GLU A 217 7.46 -12.98 24.07
N PRO A 218 8.50 -12.91 23.23
CA PRO A 218 9.06 -14.08 22.58
C PRO A 218 9.70 -15.02 23.60
N THR A 219 9.65 -16.32 23.31
CA THR A 219 10.18 -17.35 24.18
C THR A 219 11.34 -18.15 23.56
N ASN A 220 11.51 -18.06 22.23
CA ASN A 220 12.50 -18.82 21.48
C ASN A 220 13.01 -18.06 20.25
N THR A 221 13.57 -16.86 20.46
CA THR A 221 13.93 -15.94 19.37
C THR A 221 15.32 -15.35 19.53
N THR A 222 16.09 -15.34 18.46
CA THR A 222 17.31 -14.54 18.31
C THR A 222 16.95 -13.21 17.66
N PHE A 223 17.27 -12.11 18.31
CA PHE A 223 17.22 -10.77 17.74
C PHE A 223 18.61 -10.40 17.20
N ASP A 224 18.68 -10.22 15.89
CA ASP A 224 19.83 -9.64 15.18
C ASP A 224 19.42 -8.25 14.69
N VAL A 225 19.86 -7.22 15.42
CA VAL A 225 19.33 -5.85 15.25
C VAL A 225 20.48 -4.87 15.06
N HIS A 226 20.41 -4.10 13.97
CA HIS A 226 21.43 -3.12 13.60
C HIS A 226 20.84 -1.76 13.26
N VAL A 227 21.47 -0.69 13.78
CA VAL A 227 21.14 0.71 13.45
C VAL A 227 22.43 1.50 13.33
N ASP A 228 22.69 2.12 12.17
CA ASP A 228 23.87 2.98 12.00
C ASP A 228 23.70 4.30 12.73
N ASN A 229 22.59 5.00 12.49
CA ASN A 229 22.28 6.30 13.10
C ASN A 229 20.88 6.29 13.72
N GLY A 230 20.79 6.02 15.02
CA GLY A 230 19.49 6.01 15.69
C GLY A 230 19.49 5.29 17.03
N LYS A 231 18.38 4.63 17.33
CA LYS A 231 18.18 3.94 18.62
C LYS A 231 17.51 2.58 18.41
N ILE A 232 17.91 1.63 19.26
CA ILE A 232 17.30 0.33 19.40
C ILE A 232 16.60 0.26 20.75
N ASP A 233 15.36 -0.20 20.77
CA ASP A 233 14.60 -0.47 21.97
C ASP A 233 13.77 -1.75 21.77
N ILE A 234 14.14 -2.81 22.45
CA ILE A 234 13.46 -4.10 22.38
C ILE A 234 12.79 -4.36 23.71
N LEU A 235 11.45 -4.26 23.74
CA LEU A 235 10.58 -4.55 24.88
C LEU A 235 10.92 -3.73 26.15
N ASN A 236 11.47 -2.53 25.99
CA ASN A 236 12.03 -1.71 27.07
C ASN A 236 13.08 -2.46 27.95
N LYS A 237 13.76 -3.44 27.39
CA LYS A 237 14.69 -4.32 28.13
C LYS A 237 16.08 -4.40 27.47
N TYR A 238 16.14 -4.35 26.13
CA TYR A 238 17.38 -4.58 25.38
C TYR A 238 17.59 -3.47 24.34
N GLU A 239 18.87 -3.10 24.14
CA GLU A 239 19.30 -2.06 23.19
C GLU A 239 20.18 -2.62 22.05
N GLY A 240 20.11 -3.91 21.79
CA GLY A 240 20.91 -4.58 20.75
C GLY A 240 20.58 -6.07 20.63
N ASN A 241 21.52 -6.81 20.08
CA ASN A 241 21.37 -8.25 19.83
C ASN A 241 21.13 -9.01 21.13
N VAL A 242 20.16 -9.91 21.10
CA VAL A 242 19.81 -10.75 22.25
C VAL A 242 19.24 -12.09 21.80
N VAL A 243 19.53 -13.12 22.57
CA VAL A 243 18.96 -14.48 22.38
C VAL A 243 18.02 -14.77 23.55
N ILE A 244 16.78 -15.09 23.24
CA ILE A 244 15.75 -15.47 24.19
C ILE A 244 15.45 -16.96 24.00
N GLY A 245 15.49 -17.74 25.07
CA GLY A 245 15.30 -19.18 25.02
C GLY A 245 16.44 -19.90 24.27
N LYS A 246 16.09 -20.77 23.32
CA LYS A 246 17.08 -21.47 22.46
C LYS A 246 17.49 -20.65 21.23
N GLY A 247 16.73 -19.59 20.90
CA GLY A 247 17.01 -18.72 19.78
C GLY A 247 16.79 -19.35 18.39
N GLU A 248 15.86 -20.30 18.27
CA GLU A 248 15.63 -21.04 17.01
C GLU A 248 14.97 -20.20 15.91
N ASN A 249 14.25 -19.14 16.28
CA ASN A 249 13.62 -18.20 15.35
C ASN A 249 14.47 -16.95 15.21
N LEU A 250 14.59 -16.42 14.00
CA LEU A 250 15.39 -15.22 13.73
C LEU A 250 14.48 -14.01 13.46
N VAL A 251 14.64 -12.98 14.28
CA VAL A 251 14.11 -11.64 14.03
C VAL A 251 15.27 -10.72 13.69
N LYS A 252 15.48 -10.49 12.37
CA LYS A 252 16.53 -9.61 11.86
C LYS A 252 15.93 -8.25 11.50
N LEU A 253 16.44 -7.18 12.12
CA LEU A 253 15.95 -5.81 11.92
C LEU A 253 17.12 -4.89 11.64
N GLU A 254 17.04 -4.11 10.56
CA GLU A 254 18.12 -3.23 10.14
C GLU A 254 17.60 -1.88 9.66
N THR A 255 18.21 -0.79 10.10
CA THR A 255 17.98 0.55 9.55
C THR A 255 19.25 1.39 9.58
N ASN A 256 19.54 2.08 8.48
CA ASN A 256 20.72 2.96 8.46
C ASN A 256 20.43 4.26 9.22
N ASN A 257 19.27 4.88 9.00
CA ASN A 257 18.88 6.12 9.68
C ASN A 257 17.45 6.01 10.24
N GLY A 258 17.34 5.73 11.55
CA GLY A 258 16.03 5.60 12.15
C GLY A 258 15.99 5.05 13.57
N LYS A 259 14.86 4.51 13.93
CA LYS A 259 14.64 3.82 15.21
C LYS A 259 14.08 2.44 14.98
N ILE A 260 14.60 1.45 15.69
CA ILE A 260 13.98 0.14 15.83
C ILE A 260 13.35 0.07 17.21
N GLU A 261 12.05 -0.21 17.24
CA GLU A 261 11.27 -0.26 18.47
C GLU A 261 10.35 -1.48 18.46
N ILE A 262 10.50 -2.30 19.49
CA ILE A 262 9.62 -3.46 19.74
C ILE A 262 8.91 -3.23 21.06
N THR A 263 7.59 -3.24 21.03
CA THR A 263 6.72 -3.04 22.20
C THR A 263 5.75 -4.20 22.37
N LYS A 264 5.22 -4.33 23.57
CA LYS A 264 4.14 -5.25 23.92
C LYS A 264 2.88 -4.48 24.24
#